data_764deb7861bd3178e2199fd446d77d90
#
_entry.id   764deb7861bd3178e2199fd446d77d90
#
_cell.length_a   1.000
_cell.length_b   1.000
_cell.length_c   1.000
_cell.angle_alpha   90.00
_cell.angle_beta   90.00
_cell.angle_gamma   90.00
#
_symmetry.space_group_name_H-M   'P 1'
#
loop_
_entity.id
_entity.type
_entity.pdbx_description
1 polymer ?
#
loop_
_entity_poly.entity_id
_entity_poly.type
_entity_poly.pdbx_seq_one_letter_code
_entity_poly.pdbx_strand_id
1 'polypeptide(L)'
;FNSAIVKPELRGSLQEVAKVLNAYPSTVIGVFGHTDNVGSTAANQRLSEQRAESVVGSLESFGVARARMQPRGFGYTQPVASNDTPEGRAQNRRVEIRIIPVSQEQVQAQPR
;
A
#
# COMPACT_ATOMS: atom_id res chain seq x y z
N PHE A 1 -2.81 -4.64 16.54
CA PHE A 1 -2.25 -3.47 15.84
C PHE A 1 -0.87 -3.75 15.20
N ASN A 2 -0.21 -4.82 15.58
CA ASN A 2 1.05 -5.24 14.96
C ASN A 2 0.84 -6.26 13.85
N SER A 3 -0.38 -6.34 13.32
CA SER A 3 -0.72 -7.35 12.33
C SER A 3 -0.51 -6.82 10.92
N ALA A 4 0.04 -7.68 10.05
CA ALA A 4 0.10 -7.43 8.62
C ALA A 4 -1.09 -8.05 7.88
N ILE A 5 -2.01 -8.67 8.61
CA ILE A 5 -3.17 -9.31 8.01
C ILE A 5 -4.19 -8.24 7.64
N VAL A 6 -4.74 -8.32 6.45
CA VAL A 6 -5.79 -7.41 6.01
C VAL A 6 -7.08 -7.73 6.77
N LYS A 7 -7.62 -6.74 7.45
CA LYS A 7 -8.85 -6.91 8.23
C LYS A 7 -10.04 -7.14 7.30
N PRO A 8 -11.02 -7.95 7.75
CA PRO A 8 -12.18 -8.24 6.89
C PRO A 8 -12.92 -7.01 6.40
N GLU A 9 -13.05 -5.97 7.24
CA GLU A 9 -13.74 -4.75 6.85
C GLU A 9 -13.01 -3.96 5.75
N LEU A 10 -11.72 -4.20 5.57
CA LEU A 10 -10.95 -3.56 4.50
C LEU A 10 -11.05 -4.33 3.18
N ARG A 11 -11.44 -5.60 3.22
CA ARG A 11 -11.52 -6.41 2.01
C ARG A 11 -12.53 -5.88 1.00
N GLY A 12 -13.67 -5.37 1.50
CA GLY A 12 -14.66 -4.77 0.63
C GLY A 12 -14.13 -3.56 -0.12
N SER A 13 -13.39 -2.70 0.58
CA SER A 13 -12.75 -1.54 -0.03
C SER A 13 -11.71 -1.96 -1.05
N LEU A 14 -10.92 -2.98 -0.75
CA LEU A 14 -9.91 -3.49 -1.69
C LEU A 14 -10.55 -4.12 -2.91
N GLN A 15 -11.70 -4.76 -2.76
CA GLN A 15 -12.42 -5.31 -3.89
C GLN A 15 -12.88 -4.20 -4.84
N GLU A 16 -13.36 -3.08 -4.30
CA GLU A 16 -13.73 -1.93 -5.12
C GLU A 16 -12.52 -1.32 -5.83
N VAL A 17 -11.39 -1.21 -5.15
CA VAL A 17 -10.15 -0.76 -5.78
C VAL A 17 -9.78 -1.70 -6.92
N ALA A 18 -9.87 -3.01 -6.70
CA ALA A 18 -9.55 -3.99 -7.73
C ALA A 18 -10.45 -3.84 -8.96
N LYS A 19 -11.74 -3.56 -8.76
CA LYS A 19 -12.66 -3.32 -9.87
C LYS A 19 -12.19 -2.16 -10.74
N VAL A 20 -11.78 -1.06 -10.11
CA VAL A 20 -11.29 0.11 -10.84
C VAL A 20 -10.01 -0.24 -11.60
N LEU A 21 -9.08 -0.93 -10.94
CA LEU A 21 -7.81 -1.30 -11.57
C LEU A 21 -8.01 -2.26 -12.73
N ASN A 22 -8.96 -3.17 -12.61
CA ASN A 22 -9.25 -4.11 -13.69
C ASN A 22 -9.94 -3.42 -14.87
N ALA A 23 -10.67 -2.33 -14.61
CA ALA A 23 -11.27 -1.53 -15.67
C ALA A 23 -10.24 -0.68 -16.42
N TYR A 24 -9.10 -0.38 -15.79
CA TYR A 24 -8.04 0.43 -16.39
C TYR A 24 -6.71 -0.34 -16.32
N PRO A 25 -6.54 -1.37 -17.17
CA PRO A 25 -5.46 -2.34 -16.99
C PRO A 25 -4.04 -1.79 -17.18
N SER A 26 -3.90 -0.59 -17.71
CA SER A 26 -2.57 0.05 -17.86
C SER A 26 -2.12 0.79 -16.60
N THR A 27 -3.00 0.89 -15.59
CA THR A 27 -2.67 1.62 -14.36
C THR A 27 -1.70 0.81 -13.52
N VAL A 28 -0.63 1.47 -13.05
CA VAL A 28 0.32 0.92 -12.10
C VAL A 28 0.16 1.66 -10.79
N ILE A 29 0.19 0.92 -9.68
CA ILE A 29 0.02 1.51 -8.35
C ILE A 29 1.19 1.20 -7.44
N GLY A 30 1.44 2.12 -6.51
CA GLY A 30 2.27 1.86 -5.35
C GLY A 30 1.40 1.45 -4.18
N VAL A 31 1.86 0.47 -3.41
CA VAL A 31 1.18 0.00 -2.21
C VAL A 31 2.15 0.23 -1.05
N PHE A 32 1.92 1.27 -0.27
CA PHE A 32 2.89 1.79 0.69
C PHE A 32 2.42 1.52 2.11
N GLY A 33 3.18 0.68 2.82
CA GLY A 33 2.90 0.35 4.21
C GLY A 33 3.58 1.31 5.17
N HIS A 34 2.90 1.61 6.26
CA HIS A 34 3.39 2.55 7.28
C HIS A 34 3.09 2.02 8.67
N THR A 35 3.88 2.46 9.63
CA THR A 35 3.70 2.13 11.04
C THR A 35 3.69 3.39 11.88
N ASP A 36 3.34 3.24 13.17
CA ASP A 36 3.65 4.25 14.17
C ASP A 36 5.12 4.10 14.60
N ASN A 37 5.54 4.84 15.62
CA ASN A 37 6.93 4.84 16.06
C ASN A 37 7.19 3.97 17.29
N VAL A 38 6.28 3.05 17.62
CA VAL A 38 6.47 2.13 18.73
C VAL A 38 7.34 0.95 18.26
N GLY A 39 8.41 0.67 19.01
CA GLY A 39 9.33 -0.42 18.67
C GLY A 39 10.53 0.04 17.89
N SER A 40 11.35 -0.90 17.45
CA SER A 40 12.60 -0.60 16.76
C SER A 40 12.36 -0.17 15.30
N THR A 41 13.33 0.55 14.76
CA THR A 41 13.31 0.93 13.35
C THR A 41 13.24 -0.29 12.44
N ALA A 42 14.06 -1.32 12.72
CA ALA A 42 14.10 -2.51 11.89
C ALA A 42 12.78 -3.29 11.93
N ALA A 43 12.17 -3.42 13.12
CA ALA A 43 10.89 -4.13 13.25
C ALA A 43 9.79 -3.39 12.51
N ASN A 44 9.76 -2.06 12.62
CA ASN A 44 8.75 -1.25 11.94
C ASN A 44 8.94 -1.27 10.43
N GLN A 45 10.17 -1.31 9.97
CA GLN A 45 10.44 -1.44 8.53
C GLN A 45 9.87 -2.76 7.99
N ARG A 46 10.16 -3.87 8.68
CA ARG A 46 9.63 -5.18 8.26
C ARG A 46 8.11 -5.22 8.32
N LEU A 47 7.51 -4.67 9.38
CA LEU A 47 6.06 -4.67 9.53
C LEU A 47 5.40 -3.87 8.41
N SER A 48 5.96 -2.72 8.05
CA SER A 48 5.42 -1.90 6.97
C SER A 48 5.49 -2.62 5.62
N GLU A 49 6.59 -3.34 5.37
CA GLU A 49 6.72 -4.14 4.16
C GLU A 49 5.69 -5.27 4.13
N GLN A 50 5.49 -5.94 5.27
CA GLN A 50 4.51 -7.02 5.38
C GLN A 50 3.09 -6.51 5.17
N ARG A 51 2.78 -5.32 5.69
CA ARG A 51 1.47 -4.70 5.46
C ARG A 51 1.22 -4.43 3.99
N ALA A 52 2.22 -3.89 3.30
CA ALA A 52 2.11 -3.64 1.86
C ALA A 52 1.91 -4.96 1.11
N GLU A 53 2.69 -5.98 1.44
CA GLU A 53 2.56 -7.28 0.79
C GLU A 53 1.21 -7.94 1.04
N SER A 54 0.65 -7.78 2.23
CA SER A 54 -0.68 -8.32 2.53
C SER A 54 -1.76 -7.70 1.66
N VAL A 55 -1.67 -6.39 1.44
CA VAL A 55 -2.62 -5.69 0.57
C VAL A 55 -2.43 -6.13 -0.88
N VAL A 56 -1.19 -6.26 -1.34
CA VAL A 56 -0.90 -6.78 -2.68
C VAL A 56 -1.51 -8.16 -2.86
N GLY A 57 -1.33 -9.04 -1.88
CA GLY A 57 -1.91 -10.39 -1.94
C GLY A 57 -3.43 -10.37 -2.05
N SER A 58 -4.08 -9.47 -1.31
CA SER A 58 -5.53 -9.32 -1.39
C SER A 58 -5.98 -8.83 -2.77
N LEU A 59 -5.28 -7.84 -3.32
CA LEU A 59 -5.60 -7.34 -4.66
C LEU A 59 -5.38 -8.40 -5.73
N GLU A 60 -4.32 -9.21 -5.59
CA GLU A 60 -4.12 -10.35 -6.48
C GLU A 60 -5.29 -11.32 -6.45
N SER A 61 -5.81 -11.59 -5.25
CA SER A 61 -6.96 -12.49 -5.12
C SER A 61 -8.21 -11.95 -5.81
N PHE A 62 -8.27 -10.65 -6.04
CA PHE A 62 -9.35 -10.01 -6.78
C PHE A 62 -9.00 -9.79 -8.26
N GLY A 63 -7.91 -10.39 -8.74
CA GLY A 63 -7.59 -10.39 -10.15
C GLY A 63 -6.63 -9.32 -10.63
N VAL A 64 -6.01 -8.56 -9.73
CA VAL A 64 -5.02 -7.54 -10.12
C VAL A 64 -3.66 -8.21 -10.25
N ALA A 65 -3.02 -8.06 -11.40
CA ALA A 65 -1.72 -8.67 -11.64
C ALA A 65 -0.65 -8.03 -10.75
N ARG A 66 0.21 -8.85 -10.14
CA ARG A 66 1.27 -8.37 -9.24
C ARG A 66 2.21 -7.41 -9.96
N ALA A 67 2.47 -7.60 -11.25
CA ALA A 67 3.36 -6.73 -12.02
C ALA A 67 2.87 -5.27 -12.08
N ARG A 68 1.60 -5.03 -11.79
CA ARG A 68 1.01 -3.69 -11.77
C ARG A 68 1.11 -3.02 -10.41
N MET A 69 1.67 -3.69 -9.41
CA MET A 69 1.71 -3.22 -8.03
C MET A 69 3.15 -3.18 -7.55
N GLN A 70 3.52 -2.06 -6.91
CA GLN A 70 4.87 -1.88 -6.36
C GLN A 70 4.73 -1.72 -4.85
N PRO A 71 4.94 -2.81 -4.09
CA PRO A 71 4.85 -2.72 -2.63
C PRO A 71 6.12 -2.10 -2.05
N ARG A 72 5.95 -1.22 -1.07
CA ARG A 72 7.06 -0.63 -0.34
C ARG A 72 6.67 -0.41 1.11
N GLY A 73 7.65 -0.57 2.00
CA GLY A 73 7.48 -0.23 3.40
C GLY A 73 8.31 0.99 3.75
N PHE A 74 7.69 1.94 4.43
CA PHE A 74 8.36 3.16 4.88
C PHE A 74 8.59 3.17 6.39
N GLY A 75 8.23 2.09 7.10
CA GLY A 75 8.34 2.07 8.54
C GLY A 75 7.56 3.22 9.15
N TYR A 76 8.18 3.93 10.10
CA TYR A 76 7.54 5.10 10.74
C TYR A 76 8.03 6.43 10.18
N THR A 77 8.68 6.44 9.02
CA THR A 77 9.35 7.65 8.51
C THR A 77 8.40 8.67 7.89
N GLN A 78 7.15 8.30 7.63
CA GLN A 78 6.19 9.20 6.98
C GLN A 78 4.87 9.25 7.75
N PRO A 79 4.87 9.88 8.92
CA PRO A 79 3.64 10.00 9.70
C PRO A 79 2.66 10.97 9.06
N VAL A 80 1.36 10.70 9.24
CA VAL A 80 0.29 11.62 8.85
C VAL A 80 -0.37 12.26 10.06
N ALA A 81 -0.03 11.80 11.26
CA ALA A 81 -0.57 12.30 12.51
C ALA A 81 0.48 12.20 13.60
N SER A 82 0.19 12.73 14.77
CA SER A 82 1.11 12.70 15.90
C SER A 82 1.27 11.28 16.42
N ASN A 83 2.52 10.87 16.66
CA ASN A 83 2.81 9.61 17.35
C ASN A 83 2.70 9.76 18.88
N ASP A 84 2.44 10.97 19.38
CA ASP A 84 2.32 11.21 20.81
C ASP A 84 0.97 10.78 21.39
N THR A 85 -0.03 10.57 20.54
CA THR A 85 -1.36 10.16 20.97
C THR A 85 -1.73 8.80 20.39
N PRO A 86 -2.57 8.02 21.11
CA PRO A 86 -3.04 6.74 20.56
C PRO A 86 -3.81 6.92 19.26
N GLU A 87 -4.61 7.98 19.14
CA GLU A 87 -5.39 8.26 17.94
C GLU A 87 -4.48 8.56 16.75
N GLY A 88 -3.44 9.36 16.96
CA GLY A 88 -2.48 9.67 15.91
C GLY A 88 -1.68 8.45 15.49
N ARG A 89 -1.26 7.63 16.44
CA ARG A 89 -0.56 6.38 16.12
C ARG A 89 -1.44 5.46 15.29
N ALA A 90 -2.73 5.38 15.61
CA ALA A 90 -3.66 4.55 14.84
C ALA A 90 -3.76 5.02 13.39
N GLN A 91 -3.74 6.34 13.16
CA GLN A 91 -3.76 6.88 11.81
C GLN A 91 -2.46 6.58 11.05
N ASN A 92 -1.35 6.52 11.76
CA ASN A 92 -0.05 6.22 11.13
C ASN A 92 0.08 4.74 10.72
N ARG A 93 -0.64 3.83 11.38
CA ARG A 93 -0.66 2.40 11.05
C ARG A 93 -1.61 2.19 9.88
N ARG A 94 -1.08 2.34 8.66
CA ARG A 94 -1.92 2.34 7.46
C ARG A 94 -1.20 1.78 6.25
N VAL A 95 -1.97 1.50 5.19
CA VAL A 95 -1.44 1.27 3.85
C VAL A 95 -2.08 2.30 2.94
N GLU A 96 -1.26 2.93 2.12
CA GLU A 96 -1.70 3.87 1.09
C GLU A 96 -1.58 3.22 -0.27
N ILE A 97 -2.58 3.42 -1.10
CA ILE A 97 -2.55 2.97 -2.49
C ILE A 97 -2.51 4.22 -3.34
N ARG A 98 -1.47 4.35 -4.16
CA ARG A 98 -1.27 5.53 -4.98
C ARG A 98 -1.05 5.15 -6.43
N ILE A 99 -1.68 5.88 -7.33
CA ILE A 99 -1.41 5.71 -8.76
C ILE A 99 -0.02 6.24 -9.05
N ILE A 100 0.79 5.42 -9.73
CA ILE A 100 2.12 5.82 -10.15
C ILE A 100 1.99 6.35 -11.58
N PRO A 101 2.29 7.65 -11.80
CA PRO A 101 2.20 8.19 -13.14
C PRO A 101 3.29 7.61 -14.05
N VAL A 102 2.93 7.36 -15.29
CA VAL A 102 3.89 6.93 -16.31
C VAL A 102 4.74 8.14 -16.70
N SER A 103 6.06 7.97 -16.74
CA SER A 103 6.93 9.07 -17.14
C SER A 103 6.74 9.40 -18.61
N GLN A 104 7.12 10.62 -19.00
CA GLN A 104 7.06 11.03 -20.38
C GLN A 104 7.92 10.13 -21.27
N GLU A 105 9.07 9.72 -20.77
CA GLU A 105 9.94 8.82 -21.54
C GLU A 105 9.27 7.49 -21.79
N GLN A 106 8.58 6.93 -20.80
CA GLN A 106 7.87 5.68 -20.96
C GLN A 106 6.73 5.83 -21.96
N VAL A 107 6.00 6.95 -21.88
CA VAL A 107 4.91 7.22 -22.83
C VAL A 107 5.45 7.30 -24.25
N GLN A 108 6.57 8.01 -24.44
CA GLN A 108 7.15 8.17 -25.75
C GLN A 108 7.79 6.90 -26.29
N ALA A 109 8.28 6.05 -25.41
CA ALA A 109 8.90 4.79 -25.81
C ALA A 109 7.90 3.73 -26.22
N GLN A 110 6.64 3.88 -25.84
CA GLN A 110 5.61 2.92 -26.19
C GLN A 110 5.21 3.06 -27.65
N PRO A 111 4.92 1.95 -28.32
CA PRO A 111 4.42 2.01 -29.69
C PRO A 111 3.13 2.82 -29.74
N ARG A 112 2.99 3.57 -30.74
CA ARG A 112 1.84 4.45 -30.92
C ARG A 112 0.98 4.03 -32.07
#